data_c3e6cab2ef652c98ef62f4d6b19aef18
#
_entry.id   c3e6cab2ef652c98ef62f4d6b19aef18
#
_cell.length_a   1.000
_cell.length_b   1.000
_cell.length_c   1.000
_cell.angle_alpha   90.00
_cell.angle_beta   90.00
_cell.angle_gamma   90.00
#
_symmetry.space_group_name_H-M   'P 1'
#
loop_
_entity.id
_entity.type
_entity.pdbx_description
1 polymer ?
#
loop_
_entity_poly.entity_id
_entity_poly.type
_entity_poly.pdbx_seq_one_letter_code
_entity_poly.pdbx_strand_id
1 'polypeptide(L)'
;PYAFQYHTYNNTRPENLGFLEDVRRLLDGYVDVAALGEISSDDSLATMTEYVQPNRLHMGYSFELLTEDGSPAHIRKTVEALEAQLQDGWPCWAISNHDVQRAVTRWGNGRDDHAQARQLLALVCSLRGSVCLYQGEELGLPEADVPYEALQDPYGKNFWPTFKGRDGCRTPMPWSAGEHAGFSAGQPWLPVPEVHMARNVDAQMVD
;
A
#
# COMPACT_ATOMS: atom_id res chain seq x y z
N PRO A 1 9.54 -10.63 -19.58
CA PRO A 1 9.04 -10.08 -18.32
C PRO A 1 7.70 -10.69 -17.93
N TYR A 2 7.40 -10.74 -16.64
CA TYR A 2 6.18 -11.31 -16.09
C TYR A 2 4.91 -10.75 -16.77
N ALA A 3 4.85 -9.44 -16.96
CA ALA A 3 3.71 -8.75 -17.58
C ALA A 3 3.42 -9.13 -19.05
N PHE A 4 4.29 -9.89 -19.73
CA PHE A 4 4.08 -10.35 -21.09
C PHE A 4 3.77 -11.86 -21.16
N GLN A 5 3.39 -12.48 -20.05
CA GLN A 5 3.07 -13.89 -19.96
C GLN A 5 1.57 -14.09 -19.73
N TYR A 6 1.03 -15.18 -20.28
CA TYR A 6 -0.30 -15.63 -19.93
C TYR A 6 -0.23 -16.41 -18.60
N HIS A 7 -0.89 -15.88 -17.57
CA HIS A 7 -0.89 -16.45 -16.23
C HIS A 7 -1.91 -17.60 -16.11
N THR A 8 -1.73 -18.66 -16.87
CA THR A 8 -2.69 -19.75 -16.98
C THR A 8 -2.82 -20.60 -15.69
N TYR A 9 -1.74 -20.71 -14.90
CA TYR A 9 -1.69 -21.62 -13.75
C TYR A 9 -1.24 -20.99 -12.45
N ASN A 10 -0.87 -19.73 -12.43
CA ASN A 10 -0.20 -19.10 -11.30
C ASN A 10 -0.88 -17.84 -10.77
N ASN A 11 -1.97 -17.40 -11.38
CA ASN A 11 -2.70 -16.21 -10.94
C ASN A 11 -4.19 -16.31 -11.26
N THR A 12 -5.03 -15.86 -10.35
CA THR A 12 -6.48 -15.63 -10.51
C THR A 12 -7.24 -16.85 -11.08
N ARG A 13 -6.89 -18.05 -10.62
CA ARG A 13 -7.55 -19.28 -11.07
C ARG A 13 -8.87 -19.50 -10.32
N PRO A 14 -9.91 -20.02 -10.99
CA PRO A 14 -11.19 -20.34 -10.32
C PRO A 14 -11.03 -21.28 -9.13
N GLU A 15 -10.09 -22.22 -9.22
CA GLU A 15 -9.81 -23.18 -8.16
C GLU A 15 -9.31 -22.52 -6.87
N ASN A 16 -8.70 -21.31 -6.97
CA ASN A 16 -8.27 -20.54 -5.82
C ASN A 16 -9.43 -20.13 -4.90
N LEU A 17 -10.63 -20.00 -5.43
CA LEU A 17 -11.79 -19.64 -4.62
C LEU A 17 -12.09 -20.68 -3.55
N GLY A 18 -12.01 -21.97 -3.91
CA GLY A 18 -12.16 -23.06 -2.93
C GLY A 18 -11.05 -23.06 -1.87
N PHE A 19 -9.82 -22.73 -2.26
CA PHE A 19 -8.73 -22.55 -1.30
C PHE A 19 -9.00 -21.39 -0.33
N LEU A 20 -9.48 -20.25 -0.80
CA LEU A 20 -9.86 -19.12 0.07
C LEU A 20 -10.99 -19.48 1.03
N GLU A 21 -11.94 -20.31 0.61
CA GLU A 21 -13.00 -20.85 1.48
C GLU A 21 -12.45 -21.78 2.55
N ASP A 22 -11.44 -22.58 2.23
CA ASP A 22 -10.74 -23.43 3.22
C ASP A 22 -9.95 -22.58 4.22
N VAL A 23 -9.24 -21.54 3.74
CA VAL A 23 -8.55 -20.55 4.60
C VAL A 23 -9.55 -19.88 5.54
N ARG A 24 -10.69 -19.43 5.01
CA ARG A 24 -11.70 -18.78 5.84
C ARG A 24 -12.26 -19.72 6.90
N ARG A 25 -12.57 -20.94 6.55
CA ARG A 25 -13.07 -21.96 7.48
C ARG A 25 -12.07 -22.25 8.59
N LEU A 26 -10.77 -22.25 8.27
CA LEU A 26 -9.71 -22.38 9.27
C LEU A 26 -9.69 -21.17 10.22
N LEU A 27 -9.74 -19.95 9.67
CA LEU A 27 -9.68 -18.71 10.46
C LEU A 27 -10.90 -18.53 11.37
N ASP A 28 -12.07 -18.97 10.92
CA ASP A 28 -13.31 -18.94 11.74
C ASP A 28 -13.23 -19.82 13.00
N GLY A 29 -12.22 -20.70 13.08
CA GLY A 29 -11.89 -21.47 14.29
C GLY A 29 -11.07 -20.70 15.34
N TYR A 30 -10.65 -19.49 15.05
CA TYR A 30 -9.86 -18.64 15.96
C TYR A 30 -10.65 -17.38 16.29
N VAL A 31 -10.45 -16.84 17.49
CA VAL A 31 -11.02 -15.56 17.91
C VAL A 31 -10.12 -14.39 17.51
N ASP A 32 -10.73 -13.24 17.18
CA ASP A 32 -10.05 -11.98 16.91
C ASP A 32 -9.04 -12.02 15.75
N VAL A 33 -9.33 -12.81 14.71
CA VAL A 33 -8.50 -12.89 13.50
C VAL A 33 -9.27 -12.41 12.26
N ALA A 34 -8.55 -11.78 11.34
CA ALA A 34 -9.06 -11.37 10.06
C ALA A 34 -8.02 -11.62 8.97
N ALA A 35 -8.49 -11.96 7.77
CA ALA A 35 -7.66 -12.06 6.57
C ALA A 35 -7.85 -10.83 5.70
N LEU A 36 -6.74 -10.21 5.32
CA LEU A 36 -6.68 -9.11 4.36
C LEU A 36 -5.96 -9.60 3.10
N GLY A 37 -6.61 -9.46 1.95
CA GLY A 37 -6.02 -9.75 0.64
C GLY A 37 -5.42 -8.52 -0.03
N GLU A 38 -4.20 -8.64 -0.53
CA GLU A 38 -3.62 -7.72 -1.51
C GLU A 38 -3.89 -8.29 -2.90
N ILE A 39 -4.72 -7.58 -3.70
CA ILE A 39 -5.29 -8.16 -4.91
C ILE A 39 -4.88 -7.33 -6.13
N SER A 40 -4.05 -7.96 -6.97
CA SER A 40 -3.62 -7.43 -8.27
C SER A 40 -3.98 -8.43 -9.37
N SER A 41 -4.78 -7.99 -10.33
CA SER A 41 -5.16 -8.75 -11.51
C SER A 41 -5.49 -7.81 -12.67
N ASP A 42 -5.79 -8.35 -13.85
CA ASP A 42 -6.23 -7.55 -15.01
C ASP A 42 -7.54 -6.81 -14.74
N ASP A 43 -8.40 -7.34 -13.86
CA ASP A 43 -9.59 -6.69 -13.30
C ASP A 43 -9.57 -6.82 -11.78
N SER A 44 -8.81 -5.94 -11.14
CA SER A 44 -8.57 -5.99 -9.70
C SER A 44 -9.84 -5.80 -8.87
N LEU A 45 -10.78 -4.96 -9.32
CA LEU A 45 -12.04 -4.75 -8.61
C LEU A 45 -12.94 -5.98 -8.64
N ALA A 46 -13.13 -6.58 -9.80
CA ALA A 46 -13.94 -7.79 -9.95
C ALA A 46 -13.32 -8.94 -9.14
N THR A 47 -12.00 -9.14 -9.26
CA THR A 47 -11.29 -10.18 -8.50
C THR A 47 -11.39 -9.94 -6.99
N MET A 48 -11.21 -8.71 -6.53
CA MET A 48 -11.34 -8.36 -5.12
C MET A 48 -12.75 -8.66 -4.62
N THR A 49 -13.76 -8.23 -5.35
CA THR A 49 -15.17 -8.48 -5.01
C THR A 49 -15.46 -9.97 -4.87
N GLU A 50 -14.90 -10.78 -5.76
CA GLU A 50 -15.06 -12.24 -5.69
C GLU A 50 -14.33 -12.84 -4.48
N TYR A 51 -13.12 -12.34 -4.16
CA TYR A 51 -12.29 -12.88 -3.07
C TYR A 51 -12.79 -12.50 -1.67
N VAL A 52 -13.56 -11.43 -1.52
CA VAL A 52 -14.09 -10.96 -0.23
C VAL A 52 -15.57 -11.31 -0.03
N GLN A 53 -16.08 -12.30 -0.75
CA GLN A 53 -17.43 -12.84 -0.47
C GLN A 53 -17.49 -13.41 0.97
N PRO A 54 -18.68 -13.49 1.60
CA PRO A 54 -18.82 -13.79 3.04
C PRO A 54 -18.12 -15.06 3.54
N ASN A 55 -17.88 -16.03 2.67
CA ASN A 55 -17.21 -17.29 2.99
C ASN A 55 -15.73 -17.35 2.57
N ARG A 56 -15.14 -16.22 2.16
CA ARG A 56 -13.75 -16.10 1.72
C ARG A 56 -12.98 -15.11 2.60
N LEU A 57 -12.10 -14.29 2.03
CA LEU A 57 -11.35 -13.31 2.82
C LEU A 57 -12.28 -12.32 3.54
N HIS A 58 -11.87 -11.86 4.71
CA HIS A 58 -12.66 -10.90 5.46
C HIS A 58 -12.70 -9.53 4.76
N MET A 59 -11.60 -9.14 4.15
CA MET A 59 -11.44 -7.90 3.40
C MET A 59 -10.32 -8.00 2.38
N GLY A 60 -10.26 -7.08 1.45
CA GLY A 60 -9.19 -6.96 0.46
C GLY A 60 -9.03 -5.54 -0.02
N TYR A 61 -7.87 -5.19 -0.54
CA TYR A 61 -7.66 -3.98 -1.30
C TYR A 61 -7.17 -4.28 -2.71
N SER A 62 -7.60 -3.44 -3.64
CA SER A 62 -7.19 -3.47 -5.04
C SER A 62 -6.10 -2.43 -5.31
N PHE A 63 -5.49 -2.50 -6.49
CA PHE A 63 -4.48 -1.53 -6.92
C PHE A 63 -5.06 -0.26 -7.56
N GLU A 64 -6.38 -0.08 -7.57
CA GLU A 64 -7.05 1.05 -8.24
C GLU A 64 -6.64 2.42 -7.71
N LEU A 65 -6.39 2.55 -6.40
CA LEU A 65 -5.90 3.79 -5.78
C LEU A 65 -4.37 3.81 -5.57
N LEU A 66 -3.65 2.82 -6.13
CA LEU A 66 -2.18 2.76 -6.12
C LEU A 66 -1.57 3.27 -7.44
N THR A 67 -2.35 3.93 -8.27
CA THR A 67 -1.97 4.46 -9.59
C THR A 67 -1.46 5.91 -9.50
N GLU A 68 -0.90 6.41 -10.60
CA GLU A 68 -0.46 7.81 -10.72
C GLU A 68 -1.63 8.80 -10.76
N ASP A 69 -2.83 8.35 -11.13
CA ASP A 69 -4.01 9.21 -11.19
C ASP A 69 -4.66 9.38 -9.80
N GLY A 70 -4.33 10.47 -9.12
CA GLY A 70 -4.96 10.91 -7.88
C GLY A 70 -6.08 11.94 -8.10
N SER A 71 -6.63 12.04 -9.30
CA SER A 71 -7.70 13.00 -9.58
C SER A 71 -9.00 12.67 -8.82
N PRO A 72 -9.77 13.69 -8.40
CA PRO A 72 -11.08 13.47 -7.78
C PRO A 72 -12.04 12.62 -8.65
N ALA A 73 -11.91 12.72 -9.98
CA ALA A 73 -12.72 11.95 -10.91
C ALA A 73 -12.38 10.45 -10.85
N HIS A 74 -11.08 10.11 -10.82
CA HIS A 74 -10.62 8.73 -10.70
C HIS A 74 -11.02 8.14 -9.34
N ILE A 75 -10.75 8.84 -8.26
CA ILE A 75 -11.10 8.40 -6.90
C ILE A 75 -12.60 8.13 -6.79
N ARG A 76 -13.43 9.08 -7.23
CA ARG A 76 -14.90 8.91 -7.23
C ARG A 76 -15.33 7.68 -8.03
N LYS A 77 -14.82 7.55 -9.26
CA LYS A 77 -15.13 6.39 -10.13
C LYS A 77 -14.79 5.07 -9.45
N THR A 78 -13.62 4.99 -8.81
CA THR A 78 -13.18 3.78 -8.09
C THR A 78 -14.10 3.46 -6.92
N VAL A 79 -14.44 4.47 -6.09
CA VAL A 79 -15.35 4.28 -4.95
C VAL A 79 -16.74 3.84 -5.41
N GLU A 80 -17.32 4.53 -6.38
CA GLU A 80 -18.65 4.19 -6.92
C GLU A 80 -18.67 2.79 -7.55
N ALA A 81 -17.63 2.42 -8.30
CA ALA A 81 -17.52 1.10 -8.92
C ALA A 81 -17.41 -0.02 -7.84
N LEU A 82 -16.61 0.21 -6.81
CA LEU A 82 -16.46 -0.75 -5.72
C LEU A 82 -17.77 -0.91 -4.93
N GLU A 83 -18.41 0.18 -4.55
CA GLU A 83 -19.69 0.15 -3.84
C GLU A 83 -20.79 -0.58 -4.63
N ALA A 84 -20.81 -0.40 -5.96
CA ALA A 84 -21.78 -1.07 -6.82
C ALA A 84 -21.55 -2.58 -6.93
N GLN A 85 -20.29 -3.04 -6.84
CA GLN A 85 -19.93 -4.44 -7.05
C GLN A 85 -19.88 -5.25 -5.76
N LEU A 86 -19.49 -4.62 -4.64
CA LEU A 86 -19.09 -5.32 -3.42
C LEU A 86 -20.24 -5.95 -2.65
N GLN A 87 -21.48 -5.48 -2.85
CA GLN A 87 -22.67 -5.98 -2.15
C GLN A 87 -22.45 -6.06 -0.63
N ASP A 88 -22.46 -7.29 -0.07
CA ASP A 88 -22.29 -7.56 1.37
C ASP A 88 -20.81 -7.68 1.80
N GLY A 89 -19.87 -7.55 0.89
CA GLY A 89 -18.45 -7.60 1.18
C GLY A 89 -17.94 -6.35 1.96
N TRP A 90 -16.75 -6.48 2.56
CA TRP A 90 -16.12 -5.39 3.30
C TRP A 90 -14.87 -4.90 2.58
N PRO A 91 -14.83 -3.63 2.11
CA PRO A 91 -13.66 -3.09 1.43
C PRO A 91 -12.55 -2.76 2.41
N CYS A 92 -11.32 -2.78 1.92
CA CYS A 92 -10.17 -2.15 2.56
C CYS A 92 -9.54 -1.15 1.59
N TRP A 93 -9.29 0.05 2.04
CA TRP A 93 -8.74 1.12 1.23
C TRP A 93 -7.23 1.26 1.50
N ALA A 94 -6.45 1.31 0.43
CA ALA A 94 -5.01 1.57 0.46
C ALA A 94 -4.66 2.56 -0.66
N ILE A 95 -3.91 3.60 -0.32
CA ILE A 95 -3.38 4.60 -1.27
C ILE A 95 -1.86 4.55 -1.38
N SER A 96 -1.21 3.77 -0.56
CA SER A 96 0.21 3.42 -0.65
C SER A 96 0.43 1.98 -0.22
N ASN A 97 1.50 1.38 -0.70
CA ASN A 97 2.02 0.11 -0.23
C ASN A 97 3.54 0.04 -0.52
N HIS A 98 4.12 -1.14 -0.35
CA HIS A 98 5.55 -1.39 -0.56
C HIS A 98 5.96 -1.52 -2.05
N ASP A 99 5.03 -1.39 -2.98
CA ASP A 99 5.26 -1.58 -4.41
C ASP A 99 5.07 -0.31 -5.24
N VAL A 100 4.53 0.75 -4.63
CA VAL A 100 4.31 2.04 -5.30
C VAL A 100 4.95 3.20 -4.54
N GLN A 101 5.23 4.26 -5.27
CA GLN A 101 5.71 5.50 -4.67
C GLN A 101 4.72 6.03 -3.62
N ARG A 102 5.23 6.59 -2.52
CA ARG A 102 4.40 7.15 -1.44
C ARG A 102 3.40 8.17 -1.97
N ALA A 103 2.14 8.08 -1.52
CA ALA A 103 1.03 8.87 -2.06
C ALA A 103 1.27 10.39 -2.02
N VAL A 104 1.89 10.91 -0.97
CA VAL A 104 2.22 12.34 -0.85
C VAL A 104 3.11 12.81 -2.00
N THR A 105 4.07 12.00 -2.42
CA THR A 105 4.93 12.32 -3.56
C THR A 105 4.24 12.04 -4.89
N ARG A 106 3.62 10.86 -5.02
CA ARG A 106 2.97 10.41 -6.26
C ARG A 106 1.84 11.35 -6.70
N TRP A 107 1.03 11.82 -5.78
CA TRP A 107 -0.08 12.74 -6.06
C TRP A 107 0.21 14.20 -5.71
N GLY A 108 1.43 14.49 -5.24
CA GLY A 108 1.82 15.81 -4.75
C GLY A 108 2.14 16.83 -5.83
N ASN A 109 2.33 16.41 -7.08
CA ASN A 109 2.78 17.30 -8.15
C ASN A 109 4.03 18.13 -7.77
N GLY A 110 5.00 17.49 -7.12
CA GLY A 110 6.23 18.14 -6.63
C GLY A 110 6.04 18.97 -5.35
N ARG A 111 4.86 18.98 -4.77
CA ARG A 111 4.60 19.50 -3.44
C ARG A 111 4.64 18.36 -2.45
N ASP A 112 5.29 18.60 -1.37
CA ASP A 112 5.53 17.63 -0.32
C ASP A 112 5.13 18.28 1.00
N ASP A 113 3.83 18.46 1.18
CA ASP A 113 3.31 19.20 2.33
C ASP A 113 2.44 18.33 3.25
N HIS A 114 2.48 18.65 4.54
CA HIS A 114 1.67 18.00 5.56
C HIS A 114 0.16 18.20 5.36
N ALA A 115 -0.26 19.30 4.72
CA ALA A 115 -1.67 19.56 4.46
C ALA A 115 -2.23 18.50 3.48
N GLN A 116 -1.46 18.15 2.45
CA GLN A 116 -1.84 17.08 1.53
C GLN A 116 -1.88 15.72 2.23
N ALA A 117 -0.89 15.40 3.06
CA ALA A 117 -0.90 14.14 3.83
C ALA A 117 -2.17 14.02 4.69
N ARG A 118 -2.52 15.09 5.42
CA ARG A 118 -3.75 15.14 6.23
C ARG A 118 -5.01 14.97 5.37
N GLN A 119 -5.05 15.59 4.20
CA GLN A 119 -6.17 15.47 3.27
C GLN A 119 -6.32 14.04 2.76
N LEU A 120 -5.23 13.37 2.41
CA LEU A 120 -5.23 11.99 1.95
C LEU A 120 -5.68 11.02 3.05
N LEU A 121 -5.19 11.19 4.27
CA LEU A 121 -5.65 10.41 5.42
C LEU A 121 -7.14 10.64 5.71
N ALA A 122 -7.59 11.90 5.71
CA ALA A 122 -9.00 12.21 5.92
C ALA A 122 -9.87 11.58 4.84
N LEU A 123 -9.43 11.58 3.58
CA LEU A 123 -10.12 10.93 2.48
C LEU A 123 -10.31 9.45 2.74
N VAL A 124 -9.24 8.68 2.94
CA VAL A 124 -9.34 7.22 3.09
C VAL A 124 -10.09 6.82 4.36
N CYS A 125 -9.91 7.57 5.46
CA CYS A 125 -10.62 7.33 6.71
C CYS A 125 -12.10 7.71 6.67
N SER A 126 -12.57 8.47 5.67
CA SER A 126 -13.98 8.83 5.48
C SER A 126 -14.76 7.84 4.63
N LEU A 127 -14.11 6.90 3.97
CA LEU A 127 -14.76 5.89 3.13
C LEU A 127 -15.31 4.74 3.98
N ARG A 128 -16.39 4.11 3.50
CA ARG A 128 -16.93 2.90 4.12
C ARG A 128 -15.91 1.77 3.99
N GLY A 129 -15.56 1.12 5.09
CA GLY A 129 -14.64 0.00 5.08
C GLY A 129 -13.51 0.13 6.10
N SER A 130 -12.52 -0.71 5.94
CA SER A 130 -11.25 -0.63 6.67
C SER A 130 -10.23 0.19 5.89
N VAL A 131 -9.21 0.68 6.58
CA VAL A 131 -8.08 1.38 5.96
C VAL A 131 -6.81 0.59 6.23
N CYS A 132 -6.03 0.33 5.17
CA CYS A 132 -4.69 -0.22 5.27
C CYS A 132 -3.69 0.92 5.09
N LEU A 133 -3.29 1.55 6.19
CA LEU A 133 -2.24 2.58 6.16
C LEU A 133 -0.88 1.94 5.96
N TYR A 134 -0.16 2.41 4.95
CA TYR A 134 1.22 2.03 4.78
C TYR A 134 2.11 2.81 5.75
N GLN A 135 3.10 2.15 6.33
CA GLN A 135 3.99 2.74 7.32
C GLN A 135 4.57 4.07 6.83
N GLY A 136 4.44 5.12 7.64
CA GLY A 136 4.88 6.47 7.32
C GLY A 136 3.85 7.35 6.59
N GLU A 137 2.70 6.81 6.15
CA GLU A 137 1.60 7.65 5.65
C GLU A 137 1.05 8.56 6.76
N GLU A 138 0.92 8.03 7.96
CA GLU A 138 0.50 8.76 9.16
C GLU A 138 1.44 9.92 9.51
N LEU A 139 2.70 9.85 9.10
CA LEU A 139 3.70 10.90 9.27
C LEU A 139 3.79 11.85 8.06
N GLY A 140 3.10 11.53 6.97
CA GLY A 140 3.24 12.25 5.71
C GLY A 140 4.62 12.12 5.09
N LEU A 141 5.26 10.95 5.18
CA LEU A 141 6.59 10.74 4.62
C LEU A 141 6.55 10.80 3.10
N PRO A 142 7.44 11.60 2.46
CA PRO A 142 7.63 11.58 1.02
C PRO A 142 8.39 10.35 0.55
N GLU A 143 8.44 10.15 -0.76
CA GLU A 143 9.33 9.16 -1.36
C GLU A 143 10.79 9.51 -1.09
N ALA A 144 11.58 8.53 -0.70
CA ALA A 144 13.01 8.71 -0.50
C ALA A 144 13.77 8.56 -1.83
N ASP A 145 14.75 9.42 -2.06
CA ASP A 145 15.71 9.23 -3.14
C ASP A 145 16.89 8.39 -2.64
N VAL A 146 16.81 7.09 -2.86
CA VAL A 146 17.84 6.13 -2.45
C VAL A 146 18.95 6.11 -3.50
N PRO A 147 20.22 6.37 -3.15
CA PRO A 147 21.32 6.34 -4.09
C PRO A 147 21.57 4.92 -4.61
N TYR A 148 22.09 4.81 -5.84
CA TYR A 148 22.29 3.53 -6.52
C TYR A 148 23.04 2.49 -5.66
N GLU A 149 24.06 2.93 -4.95
CA GLU A 149 24.92 2.08 -4.14
C GLU A 149 24.18 1.46 -2.94
N ALA A 150 23.10 2.11 -2.49
CA ALA A 150 22.29 1.65 -1.37
C ALA A 150 21.05 0.87 -1.81
N LEU A 151 20.75 0.80 -3.12
CA LEU A 151 19.59 0.07 -3.61
C LEU A 151 19.67 -1.41 -3.28
N GLN A 152 18.54 -1.97 -2.89
CA GLN A 152 18.35 -3.38 -2.65
C GLN A 152 17.38 -4.02 -3.65
N ASP A 153 16.39 -3.26 -4.14
CA ASP A 153 15.42 -3.73 -5.12
C ASP A 153 16.12 -4.06 -6.47
N PRO A 154 16.01 -5.33 -6.94
CA PRO A 154 16.57 -5.72 -8.23
C PRO A 154 16.04 -4.90 -9.42
N TYR A 155 14.80 -4.43 -9.35
CA TYR A 155 14.24 -3.57 -10.40
C TYR A 155 14.98 -2.23 -10.46
N GLY A 156 15.22 -1.59 -9.31
CA GLY A 156 15.98 -0.36 -9.26
C GLY A 156 17.40 -0.51 -9.80
N LYS A 157 18.08 -1.59 -9.43
CA LYS A 157 19.44 -1.90 -9.92
C LYS A 157 19.48 -2.13 -11.42
N ASN A 158 18.50 -2.85 -11.97
CA ASN A 158 18.49 -3.26 -13.38
C ASN A 158 18.02 -2.16 -14.33
N PHE A 159 17.19 -1.24 -13.87
CA PHE A 159 16.58 -0.20 -14.71
C PHE A 159 17.06 1.22 -14.39
N TRP A 160 18.08 1.35 -13.55
CA TRP A 160 18.69 2.63 -13.24
C TRP A 160 19.23 3.35 -14.50
N PRO A 161 19.12 4.66 -14.60
CA PRO A 161 18.45 5.61 -13.71
C PRO A 161 16.97 5.85 -14.07
N THR A 162 16.45 5.17 -15.12
CA THR A 162 15.11 5.41 -15.66
C THR A 162 14.01 5.02 -14.68
N PHE A 163 14.22 3.93 -13.94
CA PHE A 163 13.38 3.50 -12.84
C PHE A 163 14.24 3.15 -11.64
N LYS A 164 14.03 3.85 -10.53
CA LYS A 164 14.84 3.71 -9.32
C LYS A 164 14.42 2.55 -8.40
N GLY A 165 13.41 1.77 -8.82
CA GLY A 165 12.87 0.68 -8.01
C GLY A 165 11.88 1.16 -6.94
N ARG A 166 11.69 0.33 -5.93
CA ARG A 166 10.69 0.52 -4.87
C ARG A 166 11.31 0.86 -3.51
N ASP A 167 12.63 0.95 -3.42
CA ASP A 167 13.33 1.15 -2.14
C ASP A 167 12.99 2.50 -1.50
N GLY A 168 12.59 3.49 -2.30
CA GLY A 168 12.22 4.81 -1.79
C GLY A 168 11.02 4.80 -0.86
N CYS A 169 10.06 3.89 -1.06
CA CYS A 169 8.93 3.72 -0.16
C CYS A 169 9.20 2.71 0.98
N ARG A 170 10.33 1.97 0.92
CA ARG A 170 10.67 0.88 1.87
C ARG A 170 11.68 1.27 2.94
N THR A 171 12.02 2.54 3.03
CA THR A 171 12.94 3.05 4.06
C THR A 171 12.42 2.78 5.46
N PRO A 172 13.31 2.60 6.46
CA PRO A 172 12.91 2.37 7.84
C PRO A 172 11.99 3.45 8.39
N MET A 173 11.06 3.05 9.25
CA MET A 173 10.17 3.96 9.98
C MET A 173 10.97 4.87 10.90
N PRO A 174 10.84 6.20 10.79
CA PRO A 174 11.54 7.13 11.67
C PRO A 174 10.78 7.31 12.98
N TRP A 175 11.24 6.65 14.03
CA TRP A 175 10.65 6.77 15.36
C TRP A 175 11.11 8.02 16.10
N SER A 176 12.40 8.40 15.96
CA SER A 176 13.00 9.54 16.64
C SER A 176 14.05 10.24 15.77
N ALA A 177 14.59 11.35 16.24
CA ALA A 177 15.74 12.03 15.62
C ALA A 177 17.10 11.40 16.00
N GLY A 178 17.12 10.30 16.74
CA GLY A 178 18.33 9.60 17.17
C GLY A 178 19.01 8.80 16.06
N GLU A 179 20.09 8.13 16.41
CA GLU A 179 20.84 7.27 15.48
C GLU A 179 19.90 6.27 14.80
N HIS A 180 20.07 6.07 13.50
CA HIS A 180 19.22 5.23 12.64
C HIS A 180 17.72 5.53 12.78
N ALA A 181 17.39 6.81 13.06
CA ALA A 181 16.00 7.26 13.28
C ALA A 181 15.27 6.52 14.42
N GLY A 182 16.00 5.95 15.38
CA GLY A 182 15.44 5.12 16.45
C GLY A 182 14.87 3.78 15.97
N PHE A 183 15.11 3.42 14.70
CA PHE A 183 14.59 2.18 14.12
C PHE A 183 15.38 0.94 14.56
N SER A 184 16.69 1.05 14.64
CA SER A 184 17.59 -0.08 14.91
C SER A 184 18.83 0.39 15.67
N ALA A 185 19.40 -0.52 16.48
CA ALA A 185 20.70 -0.31 17.11
C ALA A 185 21.88 -0.56 16.15
N GLY A 186 21.65 -1.20 15.00
CA GLY A 186 22.63 -1.46 13.96
C GLY A 186 22.25 -0.77 12.65
N GLN A 187 23.20 -0.76 11.70
CA GLN A 187 23.00 -0.17 10.36
C GLN A 187 21.73 -0.74 9.71
N PRO A 188 20.74 0.09 9.35
CA PRO A 188 19.56 -0.35 8.64
C PRO A 188 19.88 -0.84 7.24
N TRP A 189 19.04 -1.73 6.73
CA TRP A 189 19.11 -2.25 5.36
C TRP A 189 19.07 -1.13 4.30
N LEU A 190 18.19 -0.14 4.46
CA LEU A 190 18.10 1.04 3.61
C LEU A 190 18.42 2.29 4.45
N PRO A 191 18.96 3.35 3.82
CA PRO A 191 19.20 4.61 4.53
C PRO A 191 17.89 5.27 4.95
N VAL A 192 17.91 6.02 6.04
CA VAL A 192 16.83 6.93 6.43
C VAL A 192 17.22 8.35 5.98
N PRO A 193 16.46 8.95 5.04
CA PRO A 193 16.79 10.29 4.58
C PRO A 193 16.49 11.37 5.64
N GLU A 194 17.19 12.49 5.59
CA GLU A 194 17.02 13.60 6.54
C GLU A 194 15.56 14.10 6.61
N VAL A 195 14.86 14.14 5.46
CA VAL A 195 13.45 14.54 5.41
C VAL A 195 12.54 13.62 6.22
N HIS A 196 12.86 12.32 6.28
CA HIS A 196 12.14 11.38 7.13
C HIS A 196 12.49 11.56 8.60
N MET A 197 13.78 11.77 8.90
CA MET A 197 14.22 12.04 10.27
C MET A 197 13.56 13.29 10.85
N ALA A 198 13.35 14.32 10.03
CA ALA A 198 12.63 15.53 10.45
C ALA A 198 11.13 15.31 10.71
N ARG A 199 10.55 14.25 10.17
CA ARG A 199 9.12 13.89 10.28
C ARG A 199 8.90 12.66 11.16
N ASN A 200 9.77 12.42 12.10
CA ASN A 200 9.70 11.24 12.97
C ASN A 200 8.50 11.28 13.93
N VAL A 201 8.19 10.12 14.52
CA VAL A 201 7.05 9.95 15.43
C VAL A 201 7.18 10.87 16.63
N ASP A 202 8.33 10.90 17.31
CA ASP A 202 8.54 11.72 18.51
C ASP A 202 8.27 13.21 18.24
N ALA A 203 8.70 13.71 17.08
CA ALA A 203 8.48 15.11 16.71
C ALA A 203 7.00 15.43 16.48
N GLN A 204 6.20 14.49 16.01
CA GLN A 204 4.77 14.69 15.71
C GLN A 204 3.84 14.35 16.89
N MET A 205 4.33 13.66 17.91
CA MET A 205 3.54 13.35 19.11
C MET A 205 3.46 14.52 20.10
N VAL A 206 4.20 15.61 19.88
CA VAL A 206 4.26 16.78 20.78
C VAL A 206 3.39 17.95 20.32
N ASP A 207 2.77 17.85 19.15
CA ASP A 207 1.83 18.80 18.59
C ASP A 207 0.38 18.30 18.86
#